data_efd1216953bb6294a26a8786a6b2d16e
#
_entry.id   efd1216953bb6294a26a8786a6b2d16e
#
_cell.length_a   1.000
_cell.length_b   1.000
_cell.length_c   1.000
_cell.angle_alpha   90.00
_cell.angle_beta   90.00
_cell.angle_gamma   90.00
#
_symmetry.space_group_name_H-M   'P 1'
#
loop_
_entity.id
_entity.type
_entity.pdbx_description
1 polymer ?
#
loop_
_entity_poly.entity_id
_entity_poly.type
_entity_poly.pdbx_seq_one_letter_code
_entity_poly.pdbx_strand_id
1 'polypeptide(L)'
;RHGAPTDKPTLMIAHGLYGSARNWGAIAKRLCDDRQVIAVDMRNHGDSPWTDSHSYSDMAADLAEVIAAEGGPVDLIGHSMGGKASMTLALQHPDLLRRLLVADIAPVQYSHSQIQFIHAMRGVDLNQVERRSDAEEQLARQGVEKALQSFFTQSLDLPNKRWRLNLDTLERDMPLVMGFPDLTKAGSPPVFEGPTLFLSGANSDYVLAEHRPIIKAMFRQSHFAKLPDSGHWLHAENPRAFVATARSFFDA
;
A
#
# COMPACT_ATOMS: atom_id res chain seq x y z
N ARG A 1 -14.00 -1.49 7.51
CA ARG A 1 -14.58 -2.80 7.16
C ARG A 1 -15.73 -2.62 6.20
N HIS A 2 -15.85 -3.51 5.20
CA HIS A 2 -16.92 -3.58 4.20
C HIS A 2 -17.39 -5.03 4.08
N GLY A 3 -18.68 -5.24 3.89
CA GLY A 3 -19.28 -6.57 3.88
C GLY A 3 -19.26 -7.26 5.26
N ALA A 4 -19.73 -8.49 5.28
CA ALA A 4 -19.74 -9.35 6.46
C ALA A 4 -18.81 -10.55 6.25
N PRO A 5 -18.34 -11.22 7.31
CA PRO A 5 -17.67 -12.51 7.19
C PRO A 5 -18.56 -13.52 6.47
N THR A 6 -17.95 -14.33 5.60
CA THR A 6 -18.58 -15.41 4.83
C THR A 6 -17.69 -16.64 4.88
N ASP A 7 -18.01 -17.67 4.10
CA ASP A 7 -17.15 -18.85 3.94
C ASP A 7 -15.87 -18.54 3.13
N LYS A 8 -15.85 -17.41 2.41
CA LYS A 8 -14.64 -16.93 1.74
C LYS A 8 -13.70 -16.26 2.73
N PRO A 9 -12.39 -16.34 2.51
CA PRO A 9 -11.41 -15.63 3.35
C PRO A 9 -11.61 -14.13 3.34
N THR A 10 -11.38 -13.50 4.47
CA THR A 10 -11.31 -12.05 4.57
C THR A 10 -10.23 -11.52 3.62
N LEU A 11 -10.56 -10.47 2.88
CA LEU A 11 -9.62 -9.76 2.03
C LEU A 11 -9.12 -8.51 2.77
N MET A 12 -7.83 -8.44 3.02
CA MET A 12 -7.19 -7.26 3.61
C MET A 12 -6.56 -6.39 2.54
N ILE A 13 -6.54 -5.07 2.75
CA ILE A 13 -5.93 -4.09 1.84
C ILE A 13 -4.98 -3.19 2.63
N ALA A 14 -3.70 -3.15 2.22
CA ALA A 14 -2.65 -2.28 2.73
C ALA A 14 -2.30 -1.21 1.69
N HIS A 15 -2.51 0.06 2.04
CA HIS A 15 -2.31 1.21 1.15
C HIS A 15 -0.84 1.60 0.97
N GLY A 16 -0.56 2.43 -0.04
CA GLY A 16 0.76 3.03 -0.30
C GLY A 16 1.09 4.24 0.57
N LEU A 17 2.32 4.72 0.45
CA LEU A 17 2.84 5.89 1.18
C LEU A 17 1.93 7.11 0.99
N TYR A 18 1.72 7.87 2.06
CA TYR A 18 0.81 9.03 2.17
C TYR A 18 -0.68 8.72 1.97
N GLY A 19 -1.03 7.46 1.73
CA GLY A 19 -2.41 7.01 1.60
C GLY A 19 -3.10 6.73 2.93
N SER A 20 -4.28 6.16 2.81
CA SER A 20 -5.08 5.67 3.93
C SER A 20 -6.10 4.62 3.45
N ALA A 21 -6.75 3.94 4.37
CA ALA A 21 -7.86 3.03 4.08
C ALA A 21 -8.99 3.71 3.28
N ARG A 22 -9.17 5.03 3.45
CA ARG A 22 -10.21 5.82 2.74
C ARG A 22 -10.00 5.80 1.23
N ASN A 23 -8.76 5.80 0.76
CA ASN A 23 -8.44 5.77 -0.68
C ASN A 23 -8.96 4.48 -1.34
N TRP A 24 -9.13 3.42 -0.56
CA TRP A 24 -9.55 2.09 -1.01
C TRP A 24 -11.05 1.82 -0.85
N GLY A 25 -11.82 2.76 -0.28
CA GLY A 25 -13.24 2.57 0.01
C GLY A 25 -14.09 2.16 -1.19
N ALA A 26 -13.86 2.74 -2.37
CA ALA A 26 -14.58 2.40 -3.60
C ALA A 26 -14.22 1.00 -4.11
N ILE A 27 -12.96 0.58 -3.97
CA ILE A 27 -12.48 -0.76 -4.33
C ILE A 27 -13.03 -1.79 -3.34
N ALA A 28 -12.91 -1.51 -2.04
CA ALA A 28 -13.42 -2.37 -0.99
C ALA A 28 -14.92 -2.65 -1.13
N LYS A 29 -15.72 -1.60 -1.42
CA LYS A 29 -17.16 -1.75 -1.69
C LYS A 29 -17.45 -2.66 -2.89
N ARG A 30 -16.62 -2.67 -3.91
CA ARG A 30 -16.80 -3.52 -5.08
C ARG A 30 -16.32 -4.95 -4.86
N LEU A 31 -15.44 -5.18 -3.90
CA LEU A 31 -14.90 -6.51 -3.59
C LEU A 31 -15.64 -7.21 -2.46
N CYS A 32 -16.55 -6.51 -1.73
CA CYS A 32 -17.19 -7.04 -0.54
C CYS A 32 -18.55 -7.71 -0.77
N ASP A 33 -18.94 -7.97 -2.02
CA ASP A 33 -20.26 -8.56 -2.31
C ASP A 33 -20.41 -9.97 -1.75
N ASP A 34 -19.32 -10.74 -1.64
CA ASP A 34 -19.31 -12.15 -1.27
C ASP A 34 -18.26 -12.51 -0.19
N ARG A 35 -17.57 -11.52 0.36
CA ARG A 35 -16.56 -11.67 1.43
C ARG A 35 -16.40 -10.41 2.25
N GLN A 36 -15.86 -10.54 3.44
CA GLN A 36 -15.44 -9.37 4.21
C GLN A 36 -14.18 -8.75 3.57
N VAL A 37 -14.17 -7.41 3.49
CA VAL A 37 -13.00 -6.65 3.06
C VAL A 37 -12.60 -5.66 4.16
N ILE A 38 -11.32 -5.65 4.52
CA ILE A 38 -10.74 -4.79 5.55
C ILE A 38 -9.64 -3.95 4.91
N ALA A 39 -9.83 -2.65 4.80
CA ALA A 39 -8.74 -1.72 4.48
C ALA A 39 -8.16 -1.19 5.78
N VAL A 40 -6.84 -1.29 5.95
CA VAL A 40 -6.12 -0.84 7.15
C VAL A 40 -5.43 0.49 6.88
N ASP A 41 -5.41 1.37 7.87
CA ASP A 41 -4.43 2.46 7.90
C ASP A 41 -3.10 1.89 8.40
N MET A 42 -2.04 2.02 7.62
CA MET A 42 -0.70 1.60 8.02
C MET A 42 -0.19 2.51 9.16
N ARG A 43 0.73 2.01 10.01
CA ARG A 43 1.36 2.86 11.05
C ARG A 43 1.79 4.22 10.49
N ASN A 44 1.72 5.25 11.29
CA ASN A 44 2.07 6.64 10.93
C ASN A 44 1.16 7.28 9.85
N HIS A 45 0.03 6.64 9.51
CA HIS A 45 -0.96 7.12 8.54
C HIS A 45 -2.38 7.03 9.12
N GLY A 46 -3.25 7.91 8.64
CA GLY A 46 -4.69 7.88 8.91
C GLY A 46 -5.03 7.96 10.39
N ASP A 47 -5.84 7.00 10.84
CA ASP A 47 -6.27 6.91 12.24
C ASP A 47 -5.42 5.90 13.06
N SER A 48 -4.42 5.26 12.42
CA SER A 48 -3.49 4.35 13.11
C SER A 48 -2.48 5.09 13.98
N PRO A 49 -1.92 4.42 15.01
CA PRO A 49 -0.95 5.04 15.91
C PRO A 49 0.27 5.61 15.20
N TRP A 50 0.75 6.73 15.69
CA TRP A 50 2.05 7.27 15.35
C TRP A 50 3.10 6.57 16.19
N THR A 51 4.16 6.09 15.54
CA THR A 51 5.26 5.34 16.14
C THR A 51 6.59 5.95 15.72
N ASP A 52 7.65 5.63 16.46
CA ASP A 52 9.00 6.12 16.18
C ASP A 52 9.75 5.30 15.12
N SER A 53 9.06 4.39 14.42
CA SER A 53 9.64 3.59 13.35
C SER A 53 8.68 3.41 12.19
N HIS A 54 9.24 3.26 10.98
CA HIS A 54 8.48 3.00 9.77
C HIS A 54 9.21 1.99 8.86
N SER A 55 9.74 0.92 9.47
CA SER A 55 10.38 -0.16 8.73
C SER A 55 9.35 -1.16 8.19
N TYR A 56 9.70 -1.88 7.13
CA TYR A 56 8.84 -2.93 6.58
C TYR A 56 8.65 -4.10 7.53
N SER A 57 9.62 -4.41 8.38
CA SER A 57 9.46 -5.44 9.41
C SER A 57 8.43 -5.06 10.46
N ASP A 58 8.43 -3.80 10.88
CA ASP A 58 7.42 -3.30 11.82
C ASP A 58 6.03 -3.24 11.18
N MET A 59 5.94 -2.79 9.92
CA MET A 59 4.66 -2.79 9.19
C MET A 59 4.12 -4.21 8.97
N ALA A 60 4.99 -5.18 8.71
CA ALA A 60 4.62 -6.59 8.60
C ALA A 60 4.11 -7.14 9.94
N ALA A 61 4.75 -6.78 11.06
CA ALA A 61 4.28 -7.16 12.39
C ALA A 61 2.90 -6.59 12.71
N ASP A 62 2.63 -5.32 12.37
CA ASP A 62 1.30 -4.71 12.53
C ASP A 62 0.24 -5.48 11.71
N LEU A 63 0.55 -5.81 10.46
CA LEU A 63 -0.37 -6.59 9.62
C LEU A 63 -0.62 -7.97 10.21
N ALA A 64 0.41 -8.63 10.77
CA ALA A 64 0.28 -9.92 11.43
C ALA A 64 -0.66 -9.84 12.65
N GLU A 65 -0.55 -8.80 13.47
CA GLU A 65 -1.44 -8.57 14.61
C GLU A 65 -2.89 -8.39 14.16
N VAL A 66 -3.13 -7.60 13.11
CA VAL A 66 -4.49 -7.40 12.56
C VAL A 66 -5.04 -8.72 12.03
N ILE A 67 -4.25 -9.52 11.31
CA ILE A 67 -4.68 -10.82 10.78
C ILE A 67 -5.00 -11.79 11.92
N ALA A 68 -4.20 -11.82 12.97
CA ALA A 68 -4.46 -12.65 14.15
C ALA A 68 -5.78 -12.26 14.83
N ALA A 69 -6.07 -10.96 14.93
CA ALA A 69 -7.32 -10.44 15.48
C ALA A 69 -8.55 -10.77 14.61
N GLU A 70 -8.35 -11.03 13.31
CA GLU A 70 -9.41 -11.48 12.39
C GLU A 70 -9.64 -13.00 12.41
N GLY A 71 -8.83 -13.74 13.13
CA GLY A 71 -9.06 -15.17 13.40
C GLY A 71 -8.45 -16.13 12.36
N GLY A 72 -7.54 -15.69 11.50
CA GLY A 72 -6.86 -16.65 10.64
C GLY A 72 -6.28 -16.07 9.35
N PRO A 73 -5.77 -16.94 8.48
CA PRO A 73 -5.12 -16.49 7.26
C PRO A 73 -6.09 -15.75 6.32
N VAL A 74 -5.60 -14.67 5.71
CA VAL A 74 -6.34 -13.79 4.84
C VAL A 74 -5.82 -13.83 3.39
N ASP A 75 -6.63 -13.31 2.47
CA ASP A 75 -6.16 -12.83 1.18
C ASP A 75 -5.69 -11.37 1.35
N LEU A 76 -4.59 -10.97 0.73
CA LEU A 76 -4.01 -9.64 0.95
C LEU A 76 -3.73 -8.91 -0.36
N ILE A 77 -4.18 -7.66 -0.45
CA ILE A 77 -3.74 -6.69 -1.47
C ILE A 77 -2.79 -5.69 -0.79
N GLY A 78 -1.58 -5.55 -1.32
CA GLY A 78 -0.66 -4.49 -0.91
C GLY A 78 -0.29 -3.59 -2.08
N HIS A 79 -0.45 -2.28 -1.96
CA HIS A 79 -0.07 -1.31 -2.98
C HIS A 79 1.19 -0.55 -2.58
N SER A 80 2.17 -0.47 -3.49
CA SER A 80 3.37 0.33 -3.29
C SER A 80 4.06 0.01 -1.95
N MET A 81 4.21 0.95 -1.02
CA MET A 81 4.70 0.72 0.35
C MET A 81 3.96 -0.43 1.03
N GLY A 82 2.62 -0.45 0.99
CA GLY A 82 1.81 -1.56 1.51
C GLY A 82 2.11 -2.88 0.82
N GLY A 83 2.49 -2.86 -0.47
CA GLY A 83 2.95 -4.04 -1.21
C GLY A 83 4.27 -4.59 -0.67
N LYS A 84 5.25 -3.73 -0.37
CA LYS A 84 6.51 -4.16 0.27
C LYS A 84 6.28 -4.68 1.70
N ALA A 85 5.41 -4.04 2.48
CA ALA A 85 5.02 -4.54 3.80
C ALA A 85 4.36 -5.92 3.70
N SER A 86 3.46 -6.11 2.73
CA SER A 86 2.77 -7.39 2.48
C SER A 86 3.73 -8.47 1.99
N MET A 87 4.69 -8.14 1.14
CA MET A 87 5.76 -9.06 0.74
C MET A 87 6.63 -9.46 1.93
N THR A 88 6.98 -8.51 2.79
CA THR A 88 7.75 -8.78 4.02
C THR A 88 6.99 -9.71 4.95
N LEU A 89 5.68 -9.47 5.16
CA LEU A 89 4.80 -10.35 5.92
C LEU A 89 4.77 -11.77 5.34
N ALA A 90 4.56 -11.90 4.02
CA ALA A 90 4.52 -13.20 3.35
C ALA A 90 5.81 -14.02 3.55
N LEU A 91 6.96 -13.34 3.55
CA LEU A 91 8.27 -13.96 3.72
C LEU A 91 8.60 -14.30 5.18
N GLN A 92 8.09 -13.54 6.15
CA GLN A 92 8.32 -13.76 7.58
C GLN A 92 7.28 -14.68 8.23
N HIS A 93 6.02 -14.59 7.79
CA HIS A 93 4.86 -15.27 8.36
C HIS A 93 3.98 -15.86 7.24
N PRO A 94 4.49 -16.81 6.45
CA PRO A 94 3.79 -17.34 5.27
C PRO A 94 2.41 -17.93 5.58
N ASP A 95 2.24 -18.50 6.76
CA ASP A 95 0.99 -19.16 7.19
C ASP A 95 -0.16 -18.18 7.43
N LEU A 96 0.12 -16.87 7.51
CA LEU A 96 -0.90 -15.84 7.68
C LEU A 96 -1.59 -15.44 6.37
N LEU A 97 -1.05 -15.85 5.23
CA LEU A 97 -1.56 -15.48 3.92
C LEU A 97 -1.96 -16.69 3.09
N ARG A 98 -3.15 -16.63 2.49
CA ARG A 98 -3.60 -17.58 1.48
C ARG A 98 -3.10 -17.20 0.09
N ARG A 99 -3.36 -15.95 -0.29
CA ARG A 99 -3.00 -15.36 -1.59
C ARG A 99 -2.53 -13.94 -1.39
N LEU A 100 -1.59 -13.50 -2.20
CA LEU A 100 -1.04 -12.14 -2.17
C LEU A 100 -1.15 -11.46 -3.54
N LEU A 101 -1.80 -10.31 -3.60
CA LEU A 101 -1.75 -9.41 -4.75
C LEU A 101 -0.86 -8.21 -4.41
N VAL A 102 0.25 -8.08 -5.10
CA VAL A 102 1.18 -6.95 -5.00
C VAL A 102 0.88 -5.98 -6.15
N ALA A 103 0.39 -4.79 -5.80
CA ALA A 103 0.01 -3.78 -6.76
C ALA A 103 1.14 -2.76 -6.94
N ASP A 104 1.74 -2.81 -8.11
CA ASP A 104 2.70 -1.88 -8.71
C ASP A 104 3.93 -1.56 -7.87
N ILE A 105 4.59 -2.61 -7.35
CA ILE A 105 5.87 -2.50 -6.65
C ILE A 105 6.65 -3.82 -6.74
N ALA A 106 7.98 -3.75 -6.67
CA ALA A 106 8.88 -4.91 -6.61
C ALA A 106 9.69 -4.93 -5.29
N PRO A 107 10.23 -6.09 -4.86
CA PRO A 107 11.06 -6.21 -3.66
C PRO A 107 12.50 -5.74 -3.93
N VAL A 108 12.65 -4.49 -4.35
CA VAL A 108 13.92 -3.87 -4.72
C VAL A 108 14.07 -2.49 -4.08
N GLN A 109 15.29 -1.98 -4.06
CA GLN A 109 15.55 -0.59 -3.73
C GLN A 109 15.29 0.29 -4.96
N TYR A 110 14.59 1.41 -4.75
CA TYR A 110 14.38 2.44 -5.77
C TYR A 110 15.32 3.61 -5.54
N SER A 111 15.81 4.21 -6.63
CA SER A 111 16.76 5.32 -6.59
C SER A 111 16.10 6.70 -6.40
N HIS A 112 14.79 6.82 -6.69
CA HIS A 112 14.06 8.05 -6.48
C HIS A 112 13.62 8.18 -5.01
N SER A 113 13.38 9.41 -4.57
CA SER A 113 12.86 9.70 -3.22
C SER A 113 11.47 10.32 -3.32
N GLN A 114 10.68 10.18 -2.26
CA GLN A 114 9.37 10.80 -2.12
C GLN A 114 9.38 11.95 -1.09
N ILE A 115 10.58 12.32 -0.59
CA ILE A 115 10.76 13.29 0.50
C ILE A 115 10.28 14.70 0.13
N GLN A 116 10.35 15.06 -1.16
CA GLN A 116 9.86 16.34 -1.67
C GLN A 116 8.38 16.58 -1.36
N PHE A 117 7.58 15.52 -1.27
CA PHE A 117 6.17 15.65 -0.93
C PHE A 117 5.94 15.91 0.57
N ILE A 118 6.83 15.41 1.44
CA ILE A 118 6.82 15.78 2.86
C ILE A 118 7.11 17.27 3.01
N HIS A 119 8.12 17.77 2.31
CA HIS A 119 8.46 19.20 2.34
C HIS A 119 7.31 20.05 1.81
N ALA A 120 6.64 19.62 0.72
CA ALA A 120 5.47 20.30 0.21
C ALA A 120 4.30 20.32 1.19
N MET A 121 4.01 19.18 1.85
CA MET A 121 2.96 19.12 2.88
C MET A 121 3.27 20.02 4.09
N ARG A 122 4.53 20.07 4.54
CA ARG A 122 4.95 20.95 5.62
C ARG A 122 4.91 22.44 5.23
N GLY A 123 5.08 22.73 3.95
CA GLY A 123 4.98 24.09 3.40
C GLY A 123 3.55 24.64 3.32
N VAL A 124 2.53 23.82 3.62
CA VAL A 124 1.13 24.27 3.67
C VAL A 124 0.88 25.00 5.00
N ASP A 125 0.51 26.28 4.93
CA ASP A 125 0.02 27.04 6.11
C ASP A 125 -1.41 26.59 6.45
N LEU A 126 -1.51 25.63 7.36
CA LEU A 126 -2.78 25.03 7.77
C LEU A 126 -3.71 26.04 8.46
N ASN A 127 -3.22 27.15 9.00
CA ASN A 127 -4.06 28.19 9.61
C ASN A 127 -4.93 28.88 8.55
N GLN A 128 -4.45 28.96 7.31
CA GLN A 128 -5.16 29.56 6.19
C GLN A 128 -6.03 28.55 5.42
N VAL A 129 -6.08 27.30 5.85
CA VAL A 129 -6.84 26.24 5.17
C VAL A 129 -8.19 26.07 5.85
N GLU A 130 -9.27 26.40 5.16
CA GLU A 130 -10.65 26.13 5.59
C GLU A 130 -11.26 24.92 4.85
N ARG A 131 -10.86 24.73 3.59
CA ARG A 131 -11.29 23.64 2.71
C ARG A 131 -10.08 22.93 2.13
N ARG A 132 -10.27 21.68 1.67
CA ARG A 132 -9.18 20.94 1.01
C ARG A 132 -8.63 21.65 -0.22
N SER A 133 -9.48 22.37 -0.98
CA SER A 133 -9.06 23.18 -2.12
C SER A 133 -8.01 24.24 -1.76
N ASP A 134 -8.08 24.81 -0.56
CA ASP A 134 -7.12 25.85 -0.14
C ASP A 134 -5.72 25.23 0.07
N ALA A 135 -5.67 24.00 0.61
CA ALA A 135 -4.42 23.24 0.72
C ALA A 135 -3.92 22.77 -0.66
N GLU A 136 -4.81 22.34 -1.56
CA GLU A 136 -4.47 21.96 -2.92
C GLU A 136 -3.83 23.13 -3.68
N GLU A 137 -4.36 24.36 -3.54
CA GLU A 137 -3.76 25.56 -4.13
C GLU A 137 -2.36 25.85 -3.59
N GLN A 138 -2.14 25.66 -2.29
CA GLN A 138 -0.82 25.85 -1.69
C GLN A 138 0.17 24.78 -2.18
N LEU A 139 -0.25 23.52 -2.30
CA LEU A 139 0.55 22.45 -2.88
C LEU A 139 0.87 22.70 -4.37
N ALA A 140 -0.11 23.24 -5.13
CA ALA A 140 0.09 23.60 -6.52
C ALA A 140 1.20 24.67 -6.69
N ARG A 141 1.22 25.68 -5.82
CA ARG A 141 2.28 26.72 -5.80
C ARG A 141 3.67 26.16 -5.52
N GLN A 142 3.76 25.00 -4.90
CA GLN A 142 4.99 24.28 -4.63
C GLN A 142 5.34 23.24 -5.72
N GLY A 143 4.59 23.25 -6.84
CA GLY A 143 4.85 22.38 -7.99
C GLY A 143 4.30 20.96 -7.87
N VAL A 144 3.44 20.68 -6.88
CA VAL A 144 2.80 19.36 -6.76
C VAL A 144 1.72 19.21 -7.85
N GLU A 145 1.75 18.12 -8.59
CA GLU A 145 0.78 17.81 -9.64
C GLU A 145 -0.64 17.64 -9.08
N LYS A 146 -1.66 18.02 -9.87
CA LYS A 146 -3.06 18.08 -9.43
C LYS A 146 -3.58 16.76 -8.85
N ALA A 147 -3.23 15.64 -9.45
CA ALA A 147 -3.65 14.32 -8.96
C ALA A 147 -3.10 14.04 -7.55
N LEU A 148 -1.84 14.42 -7.30
CA LEU A 148 -1.18 14.29 -5.99
C LEU A 148 -1.72 15.28 -4.97
N GLN A 149 -2.10 16.50 -5.37
CA GLN A 149 -2.73 17.46 -4.46
C GLN A 149 -3.99 16.87 -3.83
N SER A 150 -4.91 16.37 -4.66
CA SER A 150 -6.15 15.76 -4.19
C SER A 150 -5.90 14.47 -3.38
N PHE A 151 -4.87 13.71 -3.73
CA PHE A 151 -4.48 12.51 -2.98
C PHE A 151 -3.97 12.87 -1.58
N PHE A 152 -3.04 13.82 -1.44
CA PHE A 152 -2.49 14.22 -0.15
C PHE A 152 -3.54 14.86 0.75
N THR A 153 -4.39 15.74 0.21
CA THR A 153 -5.41 16.43 1.01
C THR A 153 -6.49 15.50 1.59
N GLN A 154 -6.61 14.24 1.11
CA GLN A 154 -7.43 13.24 1.78
C GLN A 154 -6.91 12.89 3.19
N SER A 155 -5.60 13.01 3.42
CA SER A 155 -4.96 12.83 4.73
C SER A 155 -5.00 14.09 5.61
N LEU A 156 -5.67 15.15 5.18
CA LEU A 156 -5.80 16.39 5.94
C LEU A 156 -6.99 16.32 6.90
N ASP A 157 -6.71 16.51 8.18
CA ASP A 157 -7.69 16.70 9.25
C ASP A 157 -8.00 18.20 9.39
N LEU A 158 -9.00 18.65 8.63
CA LEU A 158 -9.39 20.06 8.58
C LEU A 158 -9.78 20.65 9.94
N PRO A 159 -10.63 19.96 10.76
CA PRO A 159 -11.02 20.47 12.06
C PRO A 159 -9.83 20.72 13.00
N ASN A 160 -8.84 19.82 12.96
CA ASN A 160 -7.68 19.87 13.84
C ASN A 160 -6.46 20.53 13.21
N LYS A 161 -6.58 21.06 11.99
CA LYS A 161 -5.51 21.76 11.26
C LYS A 161 -4.19 20.97 11.25
N ARG A 162 -4.26 19.68 10.90
CA ARG A 162 -3.08 18.79 10.89
C ARG A 162 -3.15 17.77 9.75
N TRP A 163 -2.00 17.29 9.33
CA TRP A 163 -1.90 16.10 8.53
C TRP A 163 -2.08 14.86 9.41
N ARG A 164 -2.84 13.86 8.92
CA ARG A 164 -2.95 12.53 9.54
C ARG A 164 -1.80 11.63 9.10
N LEU A 165 -0.61 12.19 9.07
CA LEU A 165 0.64 11.57 8.66
C LEU A 165 1.73 12.00 9.63
N ASN A 166 2.47 11.03 10.18
CA ASN A 166 3.64 11.32 11.01
C ASN A 166 4.82 11.72 10.13
N LEU A 167 4.79 12.95 9.61
CA LEU A 167 5.76 13.42 8.62
C LEU A 167 7.20 13.34 9.11
N ASP A 168 7.45 13.46 10.41
CA ASP A 168 8.80 13.40 10.98
C ASP A 168 9.38 11.99 10.88
N THR A 169 8.62 10.98 11.28
CA THR A 169 9.04 9.59 11.16
C THR A 169 9.14 9.16 9.69
N LEU A 170 8.17 9.56 8.85
CA LEU A 170 8.18 9.24 7.42
C LEU A 170 9.39 9.85 6.70
N GLU A 171 9.79 11.07 7.06
CA GLU A 171 10.98 11.71 6.50
C GLU A 171 12.27 10.99 6.90
N ARG A 172 12.43 10.76 8.21
CA ARG A 172 13.62 10.08 8.76
C ARG A 172 13.79 8.69 8.15
N ASP A 173 12.71 7.93 8.04
CA ASP A 173 12.73 6.54 7.60
C ASP A 173 12.51 6.37 6.08
N MET A 174 12.45 7.47 5.31
CA MET A 174 12.28 7.42 3.85
C MET A 174 13.30 6.50 3.15
N PRO A 175 14.58 6.45 3.52
CA PRO A 175 15.52 5.51 2.91
C PRO A 175 15.11 4.04 3.10
N LEU A 176 14.49 3.68 4.23
CA LEU A 176 13.95 2.34 4.48
C LEU A 176 12.75 2.06 3.57
N VAL A 177 11.86 3.05 3.39
CA VAL A 177 10.68 2.95 2.52
C VAL A 177 11.07 2.77 1.06
N MET A 178 12.13 3.45 0.60
CA MET A 178 12.64 3.28 -0.76
C MET A 178 13.33 1.94 -0.95
N GLY A 179 13.85 1.31 0.11
CA GLY A 179 14.52 0.01 0.12
C GLY A 179 13.56 -1.18 0.13
N PHE A 180 14.16 -2.35 0.31
CA PHE A 180 13.49 -3.59 0.72
C PHE A 180 14.33 -4.24 1.83
N PRO A 181 13.75 -4.83 2.88
CA PRO A 181 14.54 -5.36 3.99
C PRO A 181 15.41 -6.54 3.56
N ASP A 182 16.62 -6.60 4.11
CA ASP A 182 17.45 -7.79 4.00
C ASP A 182 16.95 -8.87 4.96
N LEU A 183 16.23 -9.83 4.41
CA LEU A 183 15.67 -10.96 5.15
C LEU A 183 16.59 -12.20 5.15
N THR A 184 17.81 -12.08 4.60
CA THR A 184 18.77 -13.21 4.53
C THR A 184 19.55 -13.45 5.80
N LYS A 185 19.50 -12.52 6.76
CA LYS A 185 20.27 -12.55 8.03
C LYS A 185 20.03 -13.80 8.89
N ALA A 186 18.91 -14.52 8.67
CA ALA A 186 18.58 -15.74 9.41
C ALA A 186 19.05 -17.05 8.72
N GLY A 187 19.84 -16.97 7.65
CA GLY A 187 20.28 -18.14 6.88
C GLY A 187 19.83 -18.09 5.41
N SER A 188 19.17 -19.13 4.93
CA SER A 188 18.65 -19.14 3.55
C SER A 188 17.61 -18.04 3.33
N PRO A 189 17.58 -17.41 2.14
CA PRO A 189 16.56 -16.43 1.82
C PRO A 189 15.14 -17.01 2.02
N PRO A 190 14.25 -16.30 2.72
CA PRO A 190 12.89 -16.78 2.91
C PRO A 190 12.14 -16.82 1.57
N VAL A 191 11.24 -17.79 1.43
CA VAL A 191 10.44 -18.00 0.22
C VAL A 191 8.98 -18.14 0.61
N PHE A 192 8.12 -17.46 -0.12
CA PHE A 192 6.67 -17.62 -0.03
C PHE A 192 6.21 -18.58 -1.14
N GLU A 193 5.58 -19.69 -0.73
CA GLU A 193 5.09 -20.75 -1.63
C GLU A 193 3.61 -20.52 -2.04
N GLY A 194 2.93 -19.53 -1.47
CA GLY A 194 1.55 -19.22 -1.80
C GLY A 194 1.38 -18.50 -3.15
N PRO A 195 0.19 -18.60 -3.76
CA PRO A 195 -0.11 -17.89 -5.00
C PRO A 195 0.08 -16.37 -4.84
N THR A 196 0.86 -15.78 -5.75
CA THR A 196 1.17 -14.35 -5.71
C THR A 196 0.95 -13.73 -7.09
N LEU A 197 0.20 -12.63 -7.15
CA LEU A 197 0.02 -11.84 -8.37
C LEU A 197 0.74 -10.50 -8.24
N PHE A 198 1.71 -10.26 -9.11
CA PHE A 198 2.30 -8.93 -9.32
C PHE A 198 1.52 -8.23 -10.43
N LEU A 199 0.66 -7.29 -10.04
CA LEU A 199 -0.19 -6.51 -10.94
C LEU A 199 0.38 -5.11 -11.08
N SER A 200 0.86 -4.73 -12.26
CA SER A 200 1.43 -3.41 -12.52
C SER A 200 0.58 -2.61 -13.51
N GLY A 201 0.68 -1.29 -13.46
CA GLY A 201 0.15 -0.42 -14.50
C GLY A 201 0.95 -0.59 -15.81
N ALA A 202 0.27 -0.52 -16.97
CA ALA A 202 0.96 -0.63 -18.26
C ALA A 202 1.89 0.57 -18.52
N ASN A 203 1.57 1.73 -17.93
CA ASN A 203 2.33 2.98 -18.03
C ASN A 203 3.23 3.21 -16.79
N SER A 204 3.44 2.18 -15.95
CA SER A 204 4.29 2.24 -14.77
C SER A 204 5.61 1.52 -15.01
N ASP A 205 6.69 2.05 -14.44
CA ASP A 205 8.04 1.49 -14.44
C ASP A 205 8.47 0.94 -13.06
N TYR A 206 7.54 0.82 -12.11
CA TYR A 206 7.83 0.23 -10.79
C TYR A 206 8.09 -1.28 -10.84
N VAL A 207 7.49 -2.01 -11.79
CA VAL A 207 7.73 -3.45 -11.96
C VAL A 207 8.29 -3.73 -13.35
N LEU A 208 9.61 -3.74 -13.45
CA LEU A 208 10.33 -3.96 -14.69
C LEU A 208 10.61 -5.47 -14.94
N ALA A 209 10.96 -5.80 -16.19
CA ALA A 209 11.32 -7.17 -16.54
C ALA A 209 12.55 -7.67 -15.75
N GLU A 210 13.50 -6.79 -15.46
CA GLU A 210 14.70 -7.08 -14.68
C GLU A 210 14.44 -7.42 -13.22
N HIS A 211 13.27 -7.02 -12.67
CA HIS A 211 12.87 -7.39 -11.30
C HIS A 211 12.32 -8.83 -11.20
N ARG A 212 11.92 -9.44 -12.33
CA ARG A 212 11.31 -10.78 -12.33
C ARG A 212 12.19 -11.88 -11.73
N PRO A 213 13.50 -11.95 -11.95
CA PRO A 213 14.33 -12.97 -11.33
C PRO A 213 14.31 -12.93 -9.80
N ILE A 214 14.45 -11.76 -9.19
CA ILE A 214 14.41 -11.62 -7.74
C ILE A 214 13.00 -11.91 -7.19
N ILE A 215 11.94 -11.48 -7.88
CA ILE A 215 10.57 -11.80 -7.50
C ILE A 215 10.35 -13.32 -7.49
N LYS A 216 10.73 -14.01 -8.56
CA LYS A 216 10.56 -15.48 -8.67
C LYS A 216 11.41 -16.27 -7.67
N ALA A 217 12.54 -15.72 -7.24
CA ALA A 217 13.34 -16.34 -6.19
C ALA A 217 12.65 -16.30 -4.83
N MET A 218 11.91 -15.23 -4.51
CA MET A 218 11.21 -15.03 -3.24
C MET A 218 9.77 -15.56 -3.25
N PHE A 219 9.08 -15.54 -4.40
CA PHE A 219 7.67 -15.89 -4.57
C PHE A 219 7.52 -16.96 -5.65
N ARG A 220 7.53 -18.24 -5.24
CA ARG A 220 7.61 -19.39 -6.16
C ARG A 220 6.42 -19.50 -7.11
N GLN A 221 5.22 -19.18 -6.65
CA GLN A 221 4.00 -19.18 -7.47
C GLN A 221 3.64 -17.77 -7.93
N SER A 222 4.63 -16.98 -8.37
CA SER A 222 4.41 -15.62 -8.84
C SER A 222 3.90 -15.57 -10.27
N HIS A 223 2.79 -14.86 -10.45
CA HIS A 223 2.20 -14.49 -11.74
C HIS A 223 2.34 -12.99 -11.96
N PHE A 224 2.37 -12.58 -13.24
CA PHE A 224 2.54 -11.18 -13.62
C PHE A 224 1.42 -10.78 -14.57
N ALA A 225 0.78 -9.65 -14.28
CA ALA A 225 -0.21 -9.03 -15.15
C ALA A 225 0.01 -7.52 -15.24
N LYS A 226 -0.43 -6.92 -16.35
CA LYS A 226 -0.42 -5.47 -16.53
C LYS A 226 -1.84 -4.96 -16.75
N LEU A 227 -2.18 -3.90 -16.04
CA LEU A 227 -3.45 -3.20 -16.22
C LEU A 227 -3.30 -2.15 -17.33
N PRO A 228 -4.10 -2.21 -18.40
CA PRO A 228 -4.03 -1.21 -19.46
C PRO A 228 -4.42 0.18 -18.95
N ASP A 229 -3.92 1.22 -19.62
CA ASP A 229 -4.24 2.63 -19.36
C ASP A 229 -4.09 3.06 -17.90
N SER A 230 -3.09 2.50 -17.22
CA SER A 230 -2.86 2.74 -15.81
C SER A 230 -1.37 2.94 -15.51
N GLY A 231 -1.06 3.89 -14.63
CA GLY A 231 0.24 4.11 -14.02
C GLY A 231 0.32 3.50 -12.62
N HIS A 232 0.99 4.21 -11.70
CA HIS A 232 1.25 3.73 -10.33
C HIS A 232 -0.04 3.59 -9.49
N TRP A 233 -1.04 4.43 -9.70
CA TRP A 233 -2.32 4.37 -8.99
C TRP A 233 -3.38 3.57 -9.74
N LEU A 234 -2.99 2.38 -10.23
CA LEU A 234 -3.80 1.52 -11.10
C LEU A 234 -5.22 1.23 -10.56
N HIS A 235 -5.38 1.16 -9.24
CA HIS A 235 -6.68 0.95 -8.58
C HIS A 235 -7.60 2.18 -8.65
N ALA A 236 -7.03 3.38 -8.77
CA ALA A 236 -7.76 4.63 -8.92
C ALA A 236 -7.97 4.99 -10.40
N GLU A 237 -6.98 4.72 -11.25
CA GLU A 237 -6.99 5.05 -12.67
C GLU A 237 -7.87 4.08 -13.47
N ASN A 238 -7.86 2.78 -13.16
CA ASN A 238 -8.70 1.78 -13.80
C ASN A 238 -9.38 0.84 -12.79
N PRO A 239 -10.30 1.35 -11.95
CA PRO A 239 -10.90 0.60 -10.86
C PRO A 239 -11.71 -0.62 -11.32
N ARG A 240 -12.30 -0.59 -12.53
CA ARG A 240 -13.06 -1.73 -13.06
C ARG A 240 -12.16 -2.91 -13.39
N ALA A 241 -11.09 -2.67 -14.14
CA ALA A 241 -10.16 -3.72 -14.51
C ALA A 241 -9.39 -4.23 -13.27
N PHE A 242 -9.02 -3.33 -12.33
CA PHE A 242 -8.40 -3.72 -11.06
C PHE A 242 -9.29 -4.71 -10.29
N VAL A 243 -10.55 -4.37 -10.06
CA VAL A 243 -11.50 -5.23 -9.32
C VAL A 243 -11.72 -6.56 -10.05
N ALA A 244 -11.88 -6.55 -11.38
CA ALA A 244 -12.05 -7.79 -12.16
C ALA A 244 -10.84 -8.71 -12.03
N THR A 245 -9.62 -8.16 -12.13
CA THR A 245 -8.37 -8.91 -11.98
C THR A 245 -8.20 -9.46 -10.57
N ALA A 246 -8.47 -8.64 -9.54
CA ALA A 246 -8.40 -9.05 -8.14
C ALA A 246 -9.38 -10.20 -7.84
N ARG A 247 -10.65 -10.08 -8.27
CA ARG A 247 -11.64 -11.17 -8.12
C ARG A 247 -11.18 -12.45 -8.81
N SER A 248 -10.78 -12.37 -10.08
CA SER A 248 -10.30 -13.55 -10.83
C SER A 248 -9.14 -14.24 -10.12
N PHE A 249 -8.24 -13.49 -9.49
CA PHE A 249 -7.10 -14.05 -8.77
C PHE A 249 -7.49 -14.66 -7.42
N PHE A 250 -8.35 -14.03 -6.64
CA PHE A 250 -8.72 -14.52 -5.31
C PHE A 250 -9.77 -15.63 -5.34
N ASP A 251 -10.52 -15.77 -6.43
CA ASP A 251 -11.56 -16.80 -6.60
C ASP A 251 -11.05 -18.04 -7.36
N ALA A 252 -9.81 -18.02 -7.87
CA ALA A 252 -9.17 -19.19 -8.53
C ALA A 252 -8.70 -20.24 -7.46
#